data_9b35d8ed18db1f39c0a7826fc2b436fd
#
_entry.id   9b35d8ed18db1f39c0a7826fc2b436fd
#
_cell.length_a   1.000
_cell.length_b   1.000
_cell.length_c   1.000
_cell.angle_alpha   90.00
_cell.angle_beta   90.00
_cell.angle_gamma   90.00
#
_symmetry.space_group_name_H-M   'P 1'
#
loop_
_entity.id
_entity.type
_entity.pdbx_description
1 polymer ?
#
loop_
_entity_poly.entity_id
_entity_poly.type
_entity_poly.pdbx_seq_one_letter_code
_entity_poly.pdbx_strand_id
1 'polypeptide(L)'
;MDWFDLTALELGAKIQAGEVSAVDAARACLARIEEKEPTVHAFVTVTPEAALARAEAVQKRIDSGELTHPLAGVPMAVKDLISTKGVRTTCASRMLENYVPVFDATVVQKLDAIGAVCLGKTNMDEFAMGSSTESSYFGVTRNPWDASRVPGGSSGGSAAAVATREVFYALGSDTGGSIRQPASFCGVTGIKPTYGAVSRYGLLAYASSLDQIGPLTIDARDAAAVTAALMGRDEMDATSVDAPVPSLPEKTRLDGLRVGIPQAYFGDGLDEQVRARVMDAAHELEALGAALVAVDMPILRYAIPAYYILACAEASSNLSRYDGVKYGFRPAHFEDLHDLYLTARSEGFGAEVKRRIMLGAFALSSGYYDAYYNKALRVKALIKRGFDACFEKADILLTPAAPTTAYPLGAHADDPIQMYLGDIYTVSVNMAGLPGMVVPCGFDGAGLPVGAQMIAPAFGEQRLFDAACAYQARTAFHRARPKED
;
A
#
# COMPACT_ATOMS: atom_id res chain seq x y z
N MET A 1 21.85 1.63 -21.87
CA MET A 1 20.49 1.68 -21.32
C MET A 1 20.61 1.35 -19.84
N ASP A 2 20.21 2.24 -18.99
CA ASP A 2 20.21 1.98 -17.55
C ASP A 2 19.10 0.95 -17.24
N TRP A 3 19.42 -0.13 -16.52
CA TRP A 3 18.44 -1.15 -16.17
C TRP A 3 17.30 -0.58 -15.33
N PHE A 4 17.58 0.45 -14.55
CA PHE A 4 16.62 1.14 -13.73
C PHE A 4 15.62 2.01 -14.52
N ASP A 5 15.78 2.14 -15.86
CA ASP A 5 14.76 2.71 -16.76
C ASP A 5 13.62 1.74 -17.08
N LEU A 6 13.85 0.44 -16.86
CA LEU A 6 12.88 -0.61 -17.17
C LEU A 6 11.76 -0.68 -16.13
N THR A 7 10.60 -1.15 -16.58
CA THR A 7 9.54 -1.63 -15.67
C THR A 7 9.79 -3.08 -15.26
N ALA A 8 9.00 -3.63 -14.33
CA ALA A 8 9.16 -5.02 -13.89
C ALA A 8 8.95 -6.00 -15.05
N LEU A 9 7.94 -5.77 -15.90
CA LEU A 9 7.68 -6.61 -17.07
C LEU A 9 8.73 -6.44 -18.16
N GLU A 10 9.25 -5.24 -18.38
CA GLU A 10 10.33 -4.98 -19.33
C GLU A 10 11.62 -5.70 -18.89
N LEU A 11 11.96 -5.65 -17.59
CA LEU A 11 13.10 -6.41 -17.06
C LEU A 11 12.86 -7.92 -17.17
N GLY A 12 11.68 -8.39 -16.76
CA GLY A 12 11.33 -9.81 -16.84
C GLY A 12 11.40 -10.36 -18.27
N ALA A 13 10.96 -9.59 -19.27
CA ALA A 13 11.12 -9.97 -20.67
C ALA A 13 12.60 -10.13 -21.08
N LYS A 14 13.49 -9.25 -20.63
CA LYS A 14 14.93 -9.35 -20.88
C LYS A 14 15.56 -10.56 -20.17
N ILE A 15 15.10 -10.86 -18.95
CA ILE A 15 15.57 -12.05 -18.22
C ILE A 15 15.14 -13.32 -18.96
N GLN A 16 13.89 -13.41 -19.41
CA GLN A 16 13.39 -14.55 -20.18
C GLN A 16 14.10 -14.70 -21.55
N ALA A 17 14.52 -13.59 -22.16
CA ALA A 17 15.29 -13.60 -23.41
C ALA A 17 16.80 -13.93 -23.21
N GLY A 18 17.29 -14.04 -21.96
CA GLY A 18 18.70 -14.25 -21.65
C GLY A 18 19.58 -13.02 -21.88
N GLU A 19 18.99 -11.83 -22.06
CA GLU A 19 19.74 -10.56 -22.23
C GLU A 19 20.29 -10.04 -20.91
N VAL A 20 19.64 -10.38 -19.80
CA VAL A 20 20.00 -10.03 -18.42
C VAL A 20 19.83 -11.26 -17.55
N SER A 21 20.72 -11.54 -16.61
CA SER A 21 20.50 -12.61 -15.65
C SER A 21 19.72 -12.11 -14.42
N ALA A 22 18.89 -12.97 -13.84
CA ALA A 22 18.22 -12.68 -12.57
C ALA A 22 19.20 -12.36 -11.43
N VAL A 23 20.38 -12.99 -11.47
CA VAL A 23 21.47 -12.77 -10.50
C VAL A 23 22.05 -11.37 -10.64
N ASP A 24 22.31 -10.90 -11.88
CA ASP A 24 22.85 -9.57 -12.11
C ASP A 24 21.80 -8.48 -11.79
N ALA A 25 20.52 -8.73 -12.08
CA ALA A 25 19.42 -7.85 -11.69
C ALA A 25 19.35 -7.72 -10.15
N ALA A 26 19.43 -8.84 -9.41
CA ALA A 26 19.46 -8.82 -7.96
C ALA A 26 20.68 -8.09 -7.39
N ARG A 27 21.87 -8.31 -7.95
CA ARG A 27 23.10 -7.60 -7.54
C ARG A 27 23.01 -6.10 -7.78
N ALA A 28 22.49 -5.68 -8.93
CA ALA A 28 22.31 -4.26 -9.23
C ALA A 28 21.35 -3.58 -8.23
N CYS A 29 20.22 -4.23 -7.91
CA CYS A 29 19.30 -3.72 -6.91
C CYS A 29 19.90 -3.68 -5.50
N LEU A 30 20.65 -4.71 -5.09
CA LEU A 30 21.34 -4.71 -3.79
C LEU A 30 22.38 -3.59 -3.70
N ALA A 31 23.13 -3.33 -4.75
CA ALA A 31 24.06 -2.20 -4.81
C ALA A 31 23.31 -0.84 -4.75
N ARG A 32 22.14 -0.75 -5.39
CA ARG A 32 21.28 0.44 -5.31
C ARG A 32 20.72 0.65 -3.90
N ILE A 33 20.32 -0.42 -3.21
CA ILE A 33 19.92 -0.37 -1.80
C ILE A 33 21.09 0.18 -0.96
N GLU A 34 22.31 -0.37 -1.10
CA GLU A 34 23.48 0.10 -0.36
C GLU A 34 23.76 1.60 -0.60
N GLU A 35 23.53 2.09 -1.81
CA GLU A 35 23.71 3.51 -2.17
C GLU A 35 22.62 4.41 -1.56
N LYS A 36 21.35 4.00 -1.62
CA LYS A 36 20.20 4.89 -1.28
C LYS A 36 19.76 4.80 0.19
N GLU A 37 19.93 3.66 0.84
CA GLU A 37 19.49 3.42 2.23
C GLU A 37 20.01 4.43 3.25
N PRO A 38 21.27 4.94 3.18
CA PRO A 38 21.73 5.97 4.11
C PRO A 38 20.89 7.25 4.11
N THR A 39 20.20 7.55 3.01
CA THR A 39 19.35 8.74 2.87
C THR A 39 17.88 8.41 3.02
N VAL A 40 17.42 7.34 2.37
CA VAL A 40 15.99 7.03 2.22
C VAL A 40 15.46 6.19 3.37
N HIS A 41 16.22 5.19 3.81
CA HIS A 41 15.85 4.24 4.87
C HIS A 41 14.52 3.52 4.55
N ALA A 42 14.44 2.94 3.36
CA ALA A 42 13.25 2.24 2.88
C ALA A 42 13.12 0.82 3.46
N PHE A 43 14.21 0.20 3.94
CA PHE A 43 14.24 -1.16 4.45
C PHE A 43 14.46 -1.25 5.96
N VAL A 44 13.80 -2.22 6.61
CA VAL A 44 14.08 -2.68 7.98
C VAL A 44 15.07 -3.84 7.98
N THR A 45 14.99 -4.69 6.96
CA THR A 45 15.83 -5.87 6.81
C THR A 45 16.13 -6.11 5.33
N VAL A 46 17.39 -6.14 4.96
CA VAL A 46 17.86 -6.59 3.64
C VAL A 46 18.44 -8.00 3.78
N THR A 47 18.21 -8.86 2.78
CA THR A 47 18.60 -10.28 2.82
C THR A 47 19.48 -10.66 1.62
N PRO A 48 20.72 -10.12 1.49
CA PRO A 48 21.52 -10.23 0.28
C PRO A 48 21.85 -11.67 -0.11
N GLU A 49 22.31 -12.48 0.85
CA GLU A 49 22.72 -13.87 0.59
C GLU A 49 21.53 -14.73 0.16
N ALA A 50 20.39 -14.58 0.84
CA ALA A 50 19.17 -15.32 0.50
C ALA A 50 18.62 -14.90 -0.87
N ALA A 51 18.66 -13.60 -1.17
CA ALA A 51 18.22 -13.05 -2.45
C ALA A 51 19.07 -13.54 -3.63
N LEU A 52 20.39 -13.54 -3.47
CA LEU A 52 21.31 -14.03 -4.52
C LEU A 52 21.15 -15.55 -4.72
N ALA A 53 21.08 -16.35 -3.65
CA ALA A 53 20.82 -17.79 -3.74
C ALA A 53 19.48 -18.07 -4.43
N ARG A 54 18.43 -17.28 -4.12
CA ARG A 54 17.15 -17.37 -4.78
C ARG A 54 17.24 -17.00 -6.27
N ALA A 55 17.92 -15.92 -6.61
CA ALA A 55 18.13 -15.50 -8.00
C ALA A 55 18.84 -16.58 -8.83
N GLU A 56 19.87 -17.23 -8.28
CA GLU A 56 20.57 -18.34 -8.93
C GLU A 56 19.65 -19.57 -9.14
N ALA A 57 18.83 -19.91 -8.16
CA ALA A 57 17.87 -21.01 -8.28
C ALA A 57 16.79 -20.71 -9.33
N VAL A 58 16.27 -19.48 -9.37
CA VAL A 58 15.31 -19.03 -10.36
C VAL A 58 15.91 -19.00 -11.76
N GLN A 59 17.15 -18.50 -11.92
CA GLN A 59 17.82 -18.46 -13.21
C GLN A 59 17.95 -19.86 -13.82
N LYS A 60 18.35 -20.87 -13.03
CA LYS A 60 18.44 -22.25 -13.50
C LYS A 60 17.09 -22.78 -14.02
N ARG A 61 15.98 -22.44 -13.36
CA ARG A 61 14.63 -22.85 -13.80
C ARG A 61 14.18 -22.11 -15.06
N ILE A 62 14.60 -20.85 -15.24
CA ILE A 62 14.38 -20.09 -16.47
C ILE A 62 15.18 -20.72 -17.63
N ASP A 63 16.48 -20.97 -17.43
CA ASP A 63 17.37 -21.55 -18.44
C ASP A 63 16.92 -22.95 -18.89
N SER A 64 16.29 -23.72 -18.00
CA SER A 64 15.72 -25.04 -18.35
C SER A 64 14.34 -24.95 -19.02
N GLY A 65 13.73 -23.77 -19.13
CA GLY A 65 12.38 -23.58 -19.63
C GLY A 65 11.24 -24.02 -18.68
N GLU A 66 11.58 -24.38 -17.43
CA GLU A 66 10.58 -24.75 -16.41
C GLU A 66 9.77 -23.53 -15.94
N LEU A 67 10.38 -22.35 -15.92
CA LEU A 67 9.80 -21.11 -15.39
C LEU A 67 9.74 -20.02 -16.45
N THR A 68 8.54 -19.73 -16.92
CA THR A 68 8.27 -18.78 -18.02
C THR A 68 7.42 -17.58 -17.61
N HIS A 69 7.16 -17.40 -16.29
CA HIS A 69 6.33 -16.30 -15.82
C HIS A 69 7.03 -14.96 -16.07
N PRO A 70 6.34 -13.90 -16.55
CA PRO A 70 6.95 -12.63 -16.95
C PRO A 70 7.61 -11.85 -15.79
N LEU A 71 7.28 -12.18 -14.52
CA LEU A 71 7.92 -11.59 -13.34
C LEU A 71 9.02 -12.50 -12.74
N ALA A 72 9.36 -13.64 -13.37
CA ALA A 72 10.39 -14.53 -12.87
C ALA A 72 11.77 -13.86 -12.92
N GLY A 73 12.50 -13.93 -11.82
CA GLY A 73 13.83 -13.31 -11.67
C GLY A 73 13.81 -11.81 -11.36
N VAL A 74 12.63 -11.16 -11.36
CA VAL A 74 12.52 -9.72 -11.10
C VAL A 74 12.67 -9.42 -9.59
N PRO A 75 13.59 -8.51 -9.18
CA PRO A 75 13.79 -8.12 -7.79
C PRO A 75 12.60 -7.35 -7.22
N MET A 76 12.20 -7.72 -5.99
CA MET A 76 11.07 -7.10 -5.29
C MET A 76 11.31 -7.00 -3.77
N ALA A 77 10.41 -6.30 -3.07
CA ALA A 77 10.43 -6.22 -1.61
C ALA A 77 9.04 -6.44 -1.00
N VAL A 78 9.01 -6.75 0.29
CA VAL A 78 7.78 -7.07 1.03
C VAL A 78 7.68 -6.18 2.26
N LYS A 79 6.55 -5.50 2.44
CA LYS A 79 6.27 -4.69 3.65
C LYS A 79 6.42 -5.53 4.92
N ASP A 80 7.01 -4.95 5.94
CA ASP A 80 7.47 -5.66 7.15
C ASP A 80 6.37 -6.18 8.11
N LEU A 81 5.12 -6.20 7.68
CA LEU A 81 4.03 -6.90 8.38
C LEU A 81 3.54 -8.15 7.63
N ILE A 82 4.11 -8.48 6.47
CA ILE A 82 3.76 -9.68 5.72
C ILE A 82 4.75 -10.78 6.11
N SER A 83 4.26 -11.86 6.72
CA SER A 83 5.08 -12.98 7.21
C SER A 83 5.90 -13.61 6.09
N THR A 84 7.22 -13.65 6.28
CA THR A 84 8.17 -14.26 5.36
C THR A 84 9.01 -15.26 6.16
N LYS A 85 8.89 -16.55 5.85
CA LYS A 85 9.55 -17.63 6.60
C LYS A 85 11.06 -17.42 6.67
N GLY A 86 11.58 -17.48 7.89
CA GLY A 86 13.02 -17.34 8.14
C GLY A 86 13.57 -15.92 8.02
N VAL A 87 12.72 -14.93 7.67
CA VAL A 87 13.10 -13.52 7.57
C VAL A 87 12.41 -12.71 8.66
N ARG A 88 13.17 -11.93 9.41
CA ARG A 88 12.66 -11.07 10.46
C ARG A 88 11.49 -10.22 9.96
N THR A 89 10.37 -10.21 10.70
CA THR A 89 9.12 -9.52 10.36
C THR A 89 8.60 -8.82 11.60
N THR A 90 8.80 -7.50 11.69
CA THR A 90 8.69 -6.76 12.95
C THR A 90 7.46 -5.85 13.04
N CYS A 91 6.71 -5.64 11.98
CA CYS A 91 5.70 -4.57 11.88
C CYS A 91 6.26 -3.18 12.24
N ALA A 92 7.54 -2.95 12.01
CA ALA A 92 8.26 -1.75 12.42
C ALA A 92 8.11 -1.41 13.92
N SER A 93 7.94 -2.42 14.79
CA SER A 93 7.68 -2.29 16.22
C SER A 93 8.73 -2.98 17.07
N ARG A 94 9.07 -2.39 18.22
CA ARG A 94 9.84 -3.06 19.28
C ARG A 94 9.14 -4.33 19.77
N MET A 95 7.81 -4.33 19.73
CA MET A 95 7.00 -5.48 20.15
C MET A 95 7.41 -6.78 19.43
N LEU A 96 7.82 -6.70 18.16
CA LEU A 96 8.19 -7.84 17.32
C LEU A 96 9.64 -7.73 16.80
N GLU A 97 10.51 -6.93 17.41
CA GLU A 97 11.85 -6.65 16.89
C GLU A 97 12.69 -7.89 16.56
N ASN A 98 12.46 -9.00 17.26
CA ASN A 98 13.18 -10.26 17.11
C ASN A 98 12.31 -11.39 16.51
N TYR A 99 11.11 -11.08 16.02
CA TYR A 99 10.21 -12.11 15.52
C TYR A 99 10.63 -12.57 14.11
N VAL A 100 10.79 -13.90 13.98
CA VAL A 100 11.06 -14.56 12.70
C VAL A 100 9.94 -15.57 12.44
N PRO A 101 9.11 -15.36 11.40
CA PRO A 101 8.03 -16.27 11.04
C PRO A 101 8.52 -17.67 10.68
N VAL A 102 7.74 -18.69 11.05
CA VAL A 102 8.00 -20.09 10.70
C VAL A 102 7.27 -20.54 9.44
N PHE A 103 6.47 -19.64 8.84
CA PHE A 103 5.68 -19.87 7.63
C PHE A 103 5.66 -18.60 6.77
N ASP A 104 5.34 -18.77 5.49
CA ASP A 104 5.12 -17.68 4.54
C ASP A 104 3.66 -17.30 4.46
N ALA A 105 3.39 -15.99 4.33
CA ALA A 105 2.08 -15.52 3.89
C ALA A 105 1.73 -16.07 2.51
N THR A 106 0.45 -16.30 2.22
CA THR A 106 -0.01 -16.81 0.93
C THR A 106 0.50 -16.01 -0.26
N VAL A 107 0.55 -14.67 -0.12
CA VAL A 107 1.08 -13.80 -1.18
C VAL A 107 2.58 -14.04 -1.42
N VAL A 108 3.34 -14.35 -0.39
CA VAL A 108 4.77 -14.69 -0.51
C VAL A 108 4.94 -16.04 -1.21
N GLN A 109 4.14 -17.04 -0.82
CA GLN A 109 4.14 -18.37 -1.49
C GLN A 109 3.81 -18.26 -2.98
N LYS A 110 2.80 -17.45 -3.34
CA LYS A 110 2.41 -17.22 -4.74
C LYS A 110 3.53 -16.54 -5.53
N LEU A 111 4.16 -15.52 -4.97
CA LEU A 111 5.30 -14.85 -5.62
C LEU A 111 6.53 -15.75 -5.71
N ASP A 112 6.78 -16.57 -4.70
CA ASP A 112 7.84 -17.58 -4.75
C ASP A 112 7.61 -18.60 -5.86
N ALA A 113 6.37 -19.07 -6.03
CA ALA A 113 6.01 -20.03 -7.08
C ALA A 113 6.28 -19.50 -8.50
N ILE A 114 6.05 -18.22 -8.75
CA ILE A 114 6.33 -17.57 -10.04
C ILE A 114 7.78 -17.10 -10.21
N GLY A 115 8.65 -17.34 -9.23
CA GLY A 115 10.06 -17.02 -9.31
C GLY A 115 10.43 -15.59 -8.99
N ALA A 116 9.67 -14.87 -8.19
CA ALA A 116 10.06 -13.56 -7.67
C ALA A 116 11.33 -13.65 -6.80
N VAL A 117 12.13 -12.58 -6.80
CA VAL A 117 13.36 -12.48 -6.00
C VAL A 117 13.18 -11.40 -4.95
N CYS A 118 12.85 -11.82 -3.71
CA CYS A 118 12.67 -10.90 -2.59
C CYS A 118 14.03 -10.46 -2.04
N LEU A 119 14.26 -9.12 -1.98
CA LEU A 119 15.50 -8.53 -1.47
C LEU A 119 15.44 -8.19 0.03
N GLY A 120 14.23 -8.12 0.61
CA GLY A 120 14.08 -7.77 2.01
C GLY A 120 12.69 -7.26 2.41
N LYS A 121 12.65 -6.69 3.62
CA LYS A 121 11.46 -6.18 4.30
C LYS A 121 11.51 -4.66 4.37
N THR A 122 10.48 -4.02 3.79
CA THR A 122 10.41 -2.55 3.73
C THR A 122 9.83 -1.95 5.00
N ASN A 123 10.33 -0.76 5.35
CA ASN A 123 9.90 0.01 6.51
C ASN A 123 8.45 0.49 6.38
N MET A 124 7.84 0.81 7.52
CA MET A 124 6.43 1.13 7.59
C MET A 124 6.10 1.89 8.89
N ASP A 125 4.92 2.49 8.99
CA ASP A 125 4.40 2.90 10.28
C ASP A 125 4.14 1.69 11.19
N GLU A 126 4.41 1.83 12.48
CA GLU A 126 4.28 0.76 13.45
C GLU A 126 2.89 0.08 13.40
N PHE A 127 2.84 -1.23 13.20
CA PHE A 127 1.61 -2.03 13.01
C PHE A 127 0.63 -1.47 11.97
N ALA A 128 1.15 -0.80 10.93
CA ALA A 128 0.38 -0.12 9.89
C ALA A 128 -0.51 1.03 10.43
N MET A 129 -0.18 1.60 11.59
CA MET A 129 -0.91 2.68 12.26
C MET A 129 -0.22 4.01 12.07
N GLY A 130 -0.44 4.65 10.94
CA GLY A 130 0.10 5.93 10.56
C GLY A 130 -0.07 6.19 9.06
N SER A 131 0.32 7.39 8.64
CA SER A 131 0.22 7.84 7.24
C SER A 131 1.50 8.56 6.80
N SER A 132 2.64 8.34 7.48
CA SER A 132 3.89 9.09 7.23
C SER A 132 5.17 8.24 7.27
N THR A 133 5.13 7.04 7.84
CA THR A 133 6.29 6.16 8.11
C THR A 133 7.32 6.82 9.07
N GLU A 134 6.83 7.70 9.95
CA GLU A 134 7.63 8.31 11.02
C GLU A 134 7.56 7.53 12.33
N SER A 135 6.53 6.69 12.51
CA SER A 135 6.29 5.95 13.76
C SER A 135 7.07 4.63 13.87
N SER A 136 7.92 4.31 12.90
CA SER A 136 8.76 3.12 12.92
C SER A 136 9.76 3.13 14.07
N TYR A 137 9.83 2.03 14.82
CA TYR A 137 10.85 1.81 15.84
C TYR A 137 12.29 1.79 15.29
N PHE A 138 12.44 1.43 14.01
CA PHE A 138 13.75 1.32 13.35
C PHE A 138 14.21 2.62 12.70
N GLY A 139 13.45 3.71 12.81
CA GLY A 139 13.76 5.01 12.24
C GLY A 139 12.85 5.40 11.09
N VAL A 140 12.99 6.66 10.70
CA VAL A 140 12.09 7.32 9.73
C VAL A 140 12.51 6.99 8.30
N THR A 141 11.56 6.64 7.45
CA THR A 141 11.76 6.64 5.99
C THR A 141 11.56 8.05 5.43
N ARG A 142 12.40 8.47 4.50
CA ARG A 142 12.36 9.78 3.87
C ARG A 142 11.83 9.70 2.46
N ASN A 143 11.19 10.79 2.02
CA ASN A 143 10.68 10.87 0.65
C ASN A 143 11.84 10.97 -0.35
N PRO A 144 11.87 10.12 -1.39
CA PRO A 144 12.94 10.18 -2.41
C PRO A 144 12.99 11.48 -3.22
N TRP A 145 11.89 12.23 -3.31
CA TRP A 145 11.83 13.51 -4.03
C TRP A 145 12.36 14.69 -3.21
N ASP A 146 12.27 14.58 -1.89
CA ASP A 146 12.79 15.56 -0.93
C ASP A 146 12.97 14.86 0.43
N ALA A 147 14.22 14.61 0.82
CA ALA A 147 14.57 13.89 2.04
C ALA A 147 14.15 14.61 3.35
N SER A 148 13.71 15.86 3.29
CA SER A 148 13.13 16.58 4.43
C SER A 148 11.62 16.28 4.63
N ARG A 149 11.00 15.47 3.76
CA ARG A 149 9.57 15.20 3.75
C ARG A 149 9.25 13.73 3.97
N VAL A 150 7.99 13.47 4.32
CA VAL A 150 7.47 12.12 4.53
C VAL A 150 7.23 11.40 3.20
N PRO A 151 7.49 10.08 3.11
CA PRO A 151 7.15 9.27 1.93
C PRO A 151 5.65 8.92 1.87
N GLY A 152 4.90 9.31 2.91
CA GLY A 152 3.59 8.78 3.20
C GLY A 152 3.64 7.46 3.97
N GLY A 153 2.48 6.87 4.22
CA GLY A 153 2.35 5.63 4.99
C GLY A 153 0.94 5.01 4.93
N SER A 154 0.86 3.83 5.52
CA SER A 154 1.90 3.13 6.28
C SER A 154 2.90 2.32 5.41
N SER A 155 2.73 2.21 4.08
CA SER A 155 3.68 1.50 3.20
C SER A 155 4.74 2.44 2.60
N GLY A 156 5.26 3.41 3.40
CA GLY A 156 6.18 4.42 2.91
C GLY A 156 7.51 3.84 2.43
N GLY A 157 8.08 2.86 3.14
CA GLY A 157 9.28 2.15 2.68
C GLY A 157 9.07 1.42 1.36
N SER A 158 7.91 0.76 1.16
CA SER A 158 7.59 0.09 -0.11
C SER A 158 7.47 1.09 -1.27
N ALA A 159 6.83 2.25 -1.03
CA ALA A 159 6.71 3.30 -2.06
C ALA A 159 8.07 3.94 -2.37
N ALA A 160 8.86 4.24 -1.34
CA ALA A 160 10.18 4.82 -1.49
C ALA A 160 11.14 3.88 -2.25
N ALA A 161 11.19 2.60 -1.89
CA ALA A 161 12.04 1.60 -2.55
C ALA A 161 11.73 1.45 -4.05
N VAL A 162 10.44 1.56 -4.44
CA VAL A 162 10.05 1.54 -5.86
C VAL A 162 10.42 2.86 -6.55
N ALA A 163 10.22 4.00 -5.89
CA ALA A 163 10.54 5.31 -6.46
C ALA A 163 12.04 5.50 -6.70
N THR A 164 12.89 5.01 -5.80
CA THR A 164 14.36 5.03 -5.91
C THR A 164 14.92 3.95 -6.84
N ARG A 165 14.07 3.02 -7.30
CA ARG A 165 14.51 1.86 -8.09
C ARG A 165 15.43 0.89 -7.30
N GLU A 166 15.32 0.85 -6.00
CA GLU A 166 15.93 -0.20 -5.18
C GLU A 166 15.32 -1.57 -5.46
N VAL A 167 14.04 -1.56 -5.88
CA VAL A 167 13.31 -2.73 -6.40
C VAL A 167 12.38 -2.31 -7.54
N PHE A 168 11.96 -3.27 -8.36
CA PHE A 168 11.05 -3.03 -9.48
C PHE A 168 9.58 -2.99 -9.06
N TYR A 169 9.23 -3.71 -8.00
CA TYR A 169 7.93 -3.62 -7.34
C TYR A 169 8.03 -4.01 -5.87
N ALA A 170 7.06 -3.60 -5.09
CA ALA A 170 6.98 -3.98 -3.68
C ALA A 170 5.54 -4.32 -3.28
N LEU A 171 5.38 -5.19 -2.28
CA LEU A 171 4.09 -5.38 -1.64
C LEU A 171 3.91 -4.37 -0.51
N GLY A 172 2.71 -3.81 -0.45
CA GLY A 172 2.21 -2.99 0.65
C GLY A 172 0.97 -3.60 1.28
N SER A 173 0.43 -2.92 2.30
CA SER A 173 -0.89 -3.17 2.84
C SER A 173 -1.67 -1.88 2.95
N ASP A 174 -3.00 -1.96 2.82
CA ASP A 174 -3.89 -0.79 2.79
C ASP A 174 -5.12 -1.07 3.64
N THR A 175 -5.23 -0.37 4.76
CA THR A 175 -6.36 -0.44 5.69
C THR A 175 -7.25 0.80 5.56
N GLY A 176 -6.65 1.94 5.22
CA GLY A 176 -7.33 3.22 5.06
C GLY A 176 -6.70 4.13 3.99
N GLY A 177 -5.77 3.60 3.18
CA GLY A 177 -5.02 4.38 2.20
C GLY A 177 -3.55 4.03 2.13
N SER A 178 -3.09 3.09 2.93
CA SER A 178 -1.66 2.84 3.20
C SER A 178 -0.85 2.24 2.04
N ILE A 179 -1.42 1.98 0.88
CA ILE A 179 -0.75 1.79 -0.42
C ILE A 179 -0.90 3.06 -1.26
N ARG A 180 -2.12 3.59 -1.34
CA ARG A 180 -2.53 4.64 -2.27
C ARG A 180 -1.94 6.00 -1.92
N GLN A 181 -1.95 6.38 -0.65
CA GLN A 181 -1.41 7.65 -0.21
C GLN A 181 0.13 7.71 -0.39
N PRO A 182 0.94 6.72 0.09
CA PRO A 182 2.38 6.75 -0.17
C PRO A 182 2.73 6.61 -1.66
N ALA A 183 1.91 5.91 -2.47
CA ALA A 183 2.07 5.90 -3.93
C ALA A 183 1.95 7.31 -4.52
N SER A 184 0.98 8.12 -4.05
CA SER A 184 0.85 9.53 -4.43
C SER A 184 2.07 10.36 -4.05
N PHE A 185 2.54 10.25 -2.81
CA PHE A 185 3.64 11.06 -2.29
C PHE A 185 5.01 10.71 -2.88
N CYS A 186 5.20 9.45 -3.26
CA CYS A 186 6.45 8.99 -3.88
C CYS A 186 6.41 8.95 -5.42
N GLY A 187 5.28 9.30 -6.06
CA GLY A 187 5.16 9.35 -7.51
C GLY A 187 5.20 7.98 -8.17
N VAL A 188 4.66 6.95 -7.54
CA VAL A 188 4.56 5.59 -8.05
C VAL A 188 3.10 5.16 -8.22
N THR A 189 2.88 4.03 -8.88
CA THR A 189 1.56 3.43 -9.04
C THR A 189 1.28 2.47 -7.88
N GLY A 190 0.11 2.55 -7.26
CA GLY A 190 -0.27 1.65 -6.18
C GLY A 190 -1.74 1.23 -6.27
N ILE A 191 -2.04 -0.04 -6.08
CA ILE A 191 -3.41 -0.53 -6.07
C ILE A 191 -3.73 -1.29 -4.78
N LYS A 192 -4.86 -0.95 -4.19
CA LYS A 192 -5.57 -1.76 -3.22
C LYS A 192 -6.66 -2.55 -3.94
N PRO A 193 -6.54 -3.87 -4.09
CA PRO A 193 -7.59 -4.69 -4.70
C PRO A 193 -8.90 -4.68 -3.89
N THR A 194 -9.96 -5.22 -4.45
CA THR A 194 -11.22 -5.50 -3.75
C THR A 194 -10.95 -6.32 -2.49
N TYR A 195 -11.64 -5.99 -1.39
CA TYR A 195 -11.52 -6.77 -0.15
C TYR A 195 -11.84 -8.24 -0.39
N GLY A 196 -10.92 -9.12 -0.01
CA GLY A 196 -11.01 -10.56 -0.22
C GLY A 196 -10.51 -11.06 -1.58
N ALA A 197 -10.16 -10.20 -2.54
CA ALA A 197 -9.59 -10.63 -3.82
C ALA A 197 -8.18 -11.22 -3.68
N VAL A 198 -7.43 -10.76 -2.67
CA VAL A 198 -6.09 -11.26 -2.30
C VAL A 198 -6.15 -11.77 -0.88
N SER A 199 -5.60 -12.95 -0.61
CA SER A 199 -5.54 -13.54 0.73
C SER A 199 -4.78 -12.68 1.71
N ARG A 200 -5.29 -12.60 2.94
CA ARG A 200 -4.66 -11.95 4.09
C ARG A 200 -3.97 -12.94 5.04
N TYR A 201 -3.94 -14.24 4.69
CA TYR A 201 -3.22 -15.22 5.51
C TYR A 201 -1.73 -14.89 5.59
N GLY A 202 -1.23 -14.74 6.82
CA GLY A 202 0.15 -14.33 7.09
C GLY A 202 0.37 -12.80 7.11
N LEU A 203 -0.66 -11.98 6.91
CA LEU A 203 -0.64 -10.55 7.18
C LEU A 203 -0.88 -10.32 8.68
N LEU A 204 0.02 -9.62 9.37
CA LEU A 204 -0.20 -9.20 10.74
C LEU A 204 -1.25 -8.09 10.76
N ALA A 205 -2.41 -8.38 11.38
CA ALA A 205 -3.60 -7.57 11.22
C ALA A 205 -3.56 -6.25 12.00
N TYR A 206 -3.91 -5.15 11.32
CA TYR A 206 -4.33 -3.90 11.96
C TYR A 206 -5.86 -3.92 12.19
N ALA A 207 -6.65 -3.89 11.11
CA ALA A 207 -8.12 -3.95 11.17
C ALA A 207 -8.63 -4.99 10.16
N SER A 208 -8.95 -6.18 10.65
CA SER A 208 -9.21 -7.37 9.83
C SER A 208 -10.33 -7.21 8.81
N SER A 209 -11.32 -6.34 9.07
CA SER A 209 -12.42 -6.07 8.15
C SER A 209 -12.11 -5.02 7.07
N LEU A 210 -10.87 -4.49 7.05
CA LEU A 210 -10.44 -3.39 6.18
C LEU A 210 -9.12 -3.67 5.48
N ASP A 211 -8.21 -4.42 6.13
CA ASP A 211 -6.86 -4.71 5.63
C ASP A 211 -6.89 -5.41 4.27
N GLN A 212 -6.02 -4.97 3.35
CA GLN A 212 -5.81 -5.62 2.06
C GLN A 212 -4.34 -5.49 1.64
N ILE A 213 -3.77 -6.56 1.04
CA ILE A 213 -2.44 -6.53 0.43
C ILE A 213 -2.58 -6.12 -1.04
N GLY A 214 -1.64 -5.34 -1.54
CA GLY A 214 -1.54 -4.97 -2.95
C GLY A 214 -0.16 -4.45 -3.31
N PRO A 215 0.15 -4.35 -4.61
CA PRO A 215 1.45 -3.90 -5.10
C PRO A 215 1.58 -2.38 -5.18
N LEU A 216 2.85 -1.97 -5.07
CA LEU A 216 3.37 -0.68 -5.54
C LEU A 216 4.35 -0.97 -6.67
N THR A 217 4.24 -0.25 -7.77
CA THR A 217 4.98 -0.46 -9.03
C THR A 217 5.25 0.87 -9.72
N ILE A 218 6.05 0.83 -10.78
CA ILE A 218 6.29 2.03 -11.58
C ILE A 218 5.06 2.38 -12.42
N ASP A 219 4.47 1.40 -13.06
CA ASP A 219 3.33 1.61 -13.93
C ASP A 219 2.14 0.67 -13.64
N ALA A 220 1.03 0.96 -14.26
CA ALA A 220 -0.22 0.22 -14.09
C ALA A 220 -0.18 -1.17 -14.72
N ARG A 221 0.69 -1.41 -15.70
CA ARG A 221 0.82 -2.69 -16.36
C ARG A 221 1.55 -3.69 -15.48
N ASP A 222 2.61 -3.26 -14.81
CA ASP A 222 3.28 -4.02 -13.76
C ASP A 222 2.33 -4.31 -12.59
N ALA A 223 1.54 -3.29 -12.16
CA ALA A 223 0.55 -3.46 -11.11
C ALA A 223 -0.50 -4.53 -11.47
N ALA A 224 -0.95 -4.58 -12.72
CA ALA A 224 -1.86 -5.61 -13.20
C ALA A 224 -1.25 -7.01 -13.13
N ALA A 225 0.00 -7.17 -13.59
CA ALA A 225 0.72 -8.44 -13.56
C ALA A 225 0.92 -8.96 -12.13
N VAL A 226 1.38 -8.08 -11.23
CA VAL A 226 1.58 -8.46 -9.82
C VAL A 226 0.25 -8.76 -9.14
N THR A 227 -0.79 -7.94 -9.35
CA THR A 227 -2.12 -8.18 -8.76
C THR A 227 -2.69 -9.53 -9.25
N ALA A 228 -2.58 -9.83 -10.54
CA ALA A 228 -3.02 -11.11 -11.10
C ALA A 228 -2.32 -12.31 -10.44
N ALA A 229 -1.02 -12.20 -10.16
CA ALA A 229 -0.25 -13.24 -9.46
C ALA A 229 -0.68 -13.43 -8.00
N LEU A 230 -1.21 -12.39 -7.33
CA LEU A 230 -1.62 -12.43 -5.93
C LEU A 230 -3.06 -12.92 -5.72
N MET A 231 -3.97 -12.68 -6.69
CA MET A 231 -5.41 -12.91 -6.54
C MET A 231 -5.76 -14.41 -6.48
N GLY A 232 -6.94 -14.69 -5.94
CA GLY A 232 -7.57 -16.00 -5.88
C GLY A 232 -7.88 -16.44 -4.44
N ARG A 233 -8.82 -17.39 -4.36
CA ARG A 233 -9.27 -17.96 -3.09
C ARG A 233 -8.15 -18.70 -2.37
N ASP A 234 -8.18 -18.57 -1.05
CA ASP A 234 -7.28 -19.25 -0.12
C ASP A 234 -8.09 -19.90 1.01
N GLU A 235 -7.94 -21.19 1.23
CA GLU A 235 -8.63 -21.90 2.31
C GLU A 235 -8.18 -21.46 3.71
N MET A 236 -7.00 -20.85 3.81
CA MET A 236 -6.45 -20.30 5.06
C MET A 236 -7.02 -18.92 5.40
N ASP A 237 -7.70 -18.24 4.46
CA ASP A 237 -8.40 -16.98 4.69
C ASP A 237 -9.87 -17.08 4.30
N ALA A 238 -10.74 -17.25 5.29
CA ALA A 238 -12.18 -17.37 5.11
C ALA A 238 -12.85 -16.14 4.46
N THR A 239 -12.15 -15.02 4.36
CA THR A 239 -12.65 -13.80 3.69
C THR A 239 -12.23 -13.73 2.23
N SER A 240 -11.31 -14.59 1.78
CA SER A 240 -10.88 -14.63 0.38
C SER A 240 -11.97 -15.24 -0.52
N VAL A 241 -12.04 -14.73 -1.76
CA VAL A 241 -13.06 -15.13 -2.73
C VAL A 241 -12.44 -15.45 -4.08
N ASP A 242 -13.16 -16.25 -4.89
CA ASP A 242 -12.84 -16.43 -6.30
C ASP A 242 -13.27 -15.17 -7.05
N ALA A 243 -12.31 -14.29 -7.29
CA ALA A 243 -12.51 -13.04 -8.03
C ALA A 243 -11.99 -13.19 -9.47
N PRO A 244 -12.56 -12.44 -10.43
CA PRO A 244 -12.00 -12.38 -11.78
C PRO A 244 -10.55 -11.87 -11.74
N VAL A 245 -9.60 -12.67 -12.20
CA VAL A 245 -8.20 -12.30 -12.28
C VAL A 245 -8.01 -11.36 -13.48
N PRO A 246 -7.42 -10.17 -13.30
CA PRO A 246 -7.21 -9.24 -14.39
C PRO A 246 -6.19 -9.76 -15.39
N SER A 247 -6.41 -9.46 -16.67
CA SER A 247 -5.45 -9.64 -17.75
C SER A 247 -4.57 -8.39 -17.91
N LEU A 248 -3.46 -8.53 -18.62
CA LEU A 248 -2.65 -7.37 -19.00
C LEU A 248 -3.47 -6.43 -19.90
N PRO A 249 -3.56 -5.14 -19.56
CA PRO A 249 -4.34 -4.18 -20.32
C PRO A 249 -3.77 -3.97 -21.73
N GLU A 250 -4.67 -3.90 -22.73
CA GLU A 250 -4.32 -3.63 -24.14
C GLU A 250 -5.01 -2.38 -24.68
N LYS A 251 -5.95 -1.82 -23.91
CA LYS A 251 -6.73 -0.64 -24.34
C LYS A 251 -5.87 0.60 -24.37
N THR A 252 -5.93 1.31 -25.49
CA THR A 252 -5.30 2.61 -25.71
C THR A 252 -6.30 3.75 -25.78
N ARG A 253 -7.61 3.43 -25.78
CA ARG A 253 -8.73 4.37 -25.76
C ARG A 253 -9.79 3.92 -24.76
N LEU A 254 -10.58 4.89 -24.30
CA LEU A 254 -11.59 4.72 -23.25
C LEU A 254 -13.00 5.07 -23.74
N ASP A 255 -13.26 4.89 -25.03
CA ASP A 255 -14.55 5.21 -25.65
C ASP A 255 -15.69 4.49 -24.91
N GLY A 256 -16.67 5.27 -24.45
CA GLY A 256 -17.83 4.79 -23.72
C GLY A 256 -17.62 4.58 -22.20
N LEU A 257 -16.40 4.75 -21.67
CA LEU A 257 -16.14 4.74 -20.22
C LEU A 257 -16.72 6.02 -19.58
N ARG A 258 -17.51 5.87 -18.52
CA ARG A 258 -18.04 6.98 -17.73
C ARG A 258 -17.16 7.16 -16.49
N VAL A 259 -16.52 8.33 -16.36
CA VAL A 259 -15.67 8.69 -15.23
C VAL A 259 -16.44 9.64 -14.31
N GLY A 260 -16.81 9.18 -13.14
CA GLY A 260 -17.52 9.98 -12.13
C GLY A 260 -16.56 10.89 -11.37
N ILE A 261 -16.91 12.16 -11.23
CA ILE A 261 -16.20 13.15 -10.42
C ILE A 261 -17.04 13.45 -9.19
N PRO A 262 -16.73 12.87 -8.00
CA PRO A 262 -17.49 13.10 -6.79
C PRO A 262 -17.18 14.49 -6.22
N GLN A 263 -18.14 15.43 -6.33
CA GLN A 263 -17.95 16.84 -5.93
C GLN A 263 -17.53 16.98 -4.45
N ALA A 264 -18.00 16.08 -3.57
CA ALA A 264 -17.64 16.08 -2.17
C ALA A 264 -16.13 15.90 -1.88
N TYR A 265 -15.36 15.37 -2.82
CA TYR A 265 -13.92 15.23 -2.71
C TYR A 265 -13.13 16.44 -3.22
N PHE A 266 -13.79 17.42 -3.84
CA PHE A 266 -13.17 18.63 -4.38
C PHE A 266 -13.58 19.89 -3.59
N GLY A 267 -13.96 19.71 -2.31
CA GLY A 267 -14.36 20.77 -1.39
C GLY A 267 -13.19 21.48 -0.70
N ASP A 268 -13.50 22.13 0.43
CA ASP A 268 -12.54 22.85 1.26
C ASP A 268 -11.47 21.90 1.82
N GLY A 269 -10.24 22.40 1.98
CA GLY A 269 -9.10 21.66 2.51
C GLY A 269 -8.29 20.87 1.49
N LEU A 270 -8.72 20.83 0.23
CA LEU A 270 -7.91 20.31 -0.87
C LEU A 270 -6.99 21.40 -1.41
N ASP A 271 -5.69 21.12 -1.47
CA ASP A 271 -4.71 22.01 -2.09
C ASP A 271 -5.05 22.27 -3.56
N GLU A 272 -4.97 23.54 -4.00
CA GLU A 272 -5.37 23.94 -5.34
C GLU A 272 -4.47 23.35 -6.45
N GLN A 273 -3.20 23.09 -6.16
CA GLN A 273 -2.30 22.44 -7.12
C GLN A 273 -2.64 20.95 -7.26
N VAL A 274 -2.97 20.27 -6.14
CA VAL A 274 -3.47 18.90 -6.18
C VAL A 274 -4.78 18.84 -6.97
N ARG A 275 -5.73 19.74 -6.68
CA ARG A 275 -6.99 19.87 -7.43
C ARG A 275 -6.72 20.00 -8.94
N ALA A 276 -5.85 20.94 -9.32
CA ALA A 276 -5.53 21.21 -10.72
C ALA A 276 -4.98 19.97 -11.42
N ARG A 277 -3.98 19.28 -10.81
CA ARG A 277 -3.37 18.08 -11.42
C ARG A 277 -4.37 16.92 -11.56
N VAL A 278 -5.25 16.71 -10.58
CA VAL A 278 -6.29 15.67 -10.68
C VAL A 278 -7.32 16.01 -11.75
N MET A 279 -7.69 17.28 -11.89
CA MET A 279 -8.58 17.71 -12.97
C MET A 279 -7.93 17.65 -14.35
N ASP A 280 -6.62 17.93 -14.47
CA ASP A 280 -5.87 17.69 -15.70
C ASP A 280 -5.92 16.18 -16.08
N ALA A 281 -5.79 15.29 -15.10
CA ALA A 281 -5.94 13.84 -15.35
C ALA A 281 -7.36 13.49 -15.81
N ALA A 282 -8.41 14.14 -15.29
CA ALA A 282 -9.78 13.95 -15.78
C ALA A 282 -9.90 14.34 -17.27
N HIS A 283 -9.34 15.48 -17.66
CA HIS A 283 -9.35 15.93 -19.05
C HIS A 283 -8.54 15.03 -19.99
N GLU A 284 -7.44 14.43 -19.50
CA GLU A 284 -6.69 13.43 -20.28
C GLU A 284 -7.51 12.15 -20.50
N LEU A 285 -8.27 11.69 -19.49
CA LEU A 285 -9.19 10.55 -19.66
C LEU A 285 -10.32 10.90 -20.65
N GLU A 286 -10.84 12.12 -20.63
CA GLU A 286 -11.83 12.63 -21.60
C GLU A 286 -11.23 12.65 -23.02
N ALA A 287 -10.00 13.12 -23.19
CA ALA A 287 -9.30 13.13 -24.48
C ALA A 287 -9.05 11.70 -25.03
N LEU A 288 -9.01 10.69 -24.15
CA LEU A 288 -8.95 9.26 -24.51
C LEU A 288 -10.33 8.70 -24.91
N GLY A 289 -11.41 9.47 -24.80
CA GLY A 289 -12.77 9.09 -25.20
C GLY A 289 -13.71 8.78 -24.03
N ALA A 290 -13.28 8.95 -22.78
CA ALA A 290 -14.17 8.81 -21.64
C ALA A 290 -15.14 9.98 -21.51
N ALA A 291 -16.28 9.75 -20.87
CA ALA A 291 -17.25 10.82 -20.55
C ALA A 291 -17.14 11.17 -19.06
N LEU A 292 -16.93 12.45 -18.75
CA LEU A 292 -16.92 12.93 -17.35
C LEU A 292 -18.36 13.13 -16.85
N VAL A 293 -18.67 12.59 -15.69
CA VAL A 293 -20.00 12.65 -15.05
C VAL A 293 -19.88 13.20 -13.64
N ALA A 294 -20.60 14.25 -13.31
CA ALA A 294 -20.70 14.73 -11.95
C ALA A 294 -21.53 13.76 -11.11
N VAL A 295 -20.99 13.36 -9.96
CA VAL A 295 -21.68 12.52 -8.96
C VAL A 295 -21.55 13.17 -7.59
N ASP A 296 -22.46 12.83 -6.67
CA ASP A 296 -22.46 13.37 -5.33
C ASP A 296 -22.54 12.25 -4.28
N MET A 297 -21.84 12.47 -3.16
CA MET A 297 -21.72 11.49 -2.08
C MET A 297 -21.64 12.18 -0.71
N PRO A 298 -22.72 12.84 -0.25
CA PRO A 298 -22.68 13.69 0.95
C PRO A 298 -22.38 12.92 2.24
N ILE A 299 -22.51 11.60 2.25
CA ILE A 299 -22.20 10.73 3.38
C ILE A 299 -20.70 10.72 3.72
N LEU A 300 -19.81 11.11 2.78
CA LEU A 300 -18.35 11.10 2.95
C LEU A 300 -17.84 11.92 4.13
N ARG A 301 -18.56 12.98 4.52
CA ARG A 301 -18.24 13.78 5.72
C ARG A 301 -18.14 12.98 7.01
N TYR A 302 -18.71 11.77 7.04
CA TYR A 302 -18.66 10.87 8.19
C TYR A 302 -17.62 9.75 8.03
N ALA A 303 -16.87 9.70 6.93
CA ALA A 303 -15.95 8.60 6.63
C ALA A 303 -14.81 8.54 7.65
N ILE A 304 -14.12 9.65 7.92
CA ILE A 304 -13.00 9.71 8.87
C ILE A 304 -13.42 9.26 10.27
N PRO A 305 -14.42 9.88 10.94
CA PRO A 305 -14.77 9.46 12.29
C PRO A 305 -15.26 8.01 12.35
N ALA A 306 -16.04 7.53 11.39
CA ALA A 306 -16.49 6.14 11.36
C ALA A 306 -15.34 5.16 11.14
N TYR A 307 -14.39 5.47 10.25
CA TYR A 307 -13.20 4.66 10.01
C TYR A 307 -12.36 4.50 11.27
N TYR A 308 -12.00 5.61 11.94
CA TYR A 308 -11.14 5.53 13.12
C TYR A 308 -11.79 4.81 14.28
N ILE A 309 -13.11 4.93 14.47
CA ILE A 309 -13.84 4.13 15.47
C ILE A 309 -13.71 2.63 15.16
N LEU A 310 -13.98 2.21 13.93
CA LEU A 310 -13.92 0.79 13.55
C LEU A 310 -12.49 0.26 13.59
N ALA A 311 -11.55 0.96 12.97
CA ALA A 311 -10.16 0.55 12.89
C ALA A 311 -9.50 0.47 14.28
N CYS A 312 -9.72 1.44 15.16
CA CYS A 312 -9.23 1.40 16.53
C CYS A 312 -9.86 0.27 17.35
N ALA A 313 -11.17 0.02 17.19
CA ALA A 313 -11.87 -1.08 17.85
C ALA A 313 -11.25 -2.45 17.45
N GLU A 314 -11.04 -2.67 16.16
CA GLU A 314 -10.43 -3.89 15.66
C GLU A 314 -8.94 -4.00 16.07
N ALA A 315 -8.18 -2.89 16.03
CA ALA A 315 -6.80 -2.86 16.51
C ALA A 315 -6.68 -3.25 17.98
N SER A 316 -7.54 -2.70 18.84
CA SER A 316 -7.59 -3.04 20.27
C SER A 316 -7.76 -4.54 20.48
N SER A 317 -8.63 -5.18 19.71
CA SER A 317 -8.84 -6.62 19.73
C SER A 317 -7.67 -7.41 19.14
N ASN A 318 -7.20 -7.03 17.94
CA ASN A 318 -6.12 -7.74 17.24
C ASN A 318 -4.79 -7.69 17.99
N LEU A 319 -4.44 -6.55 18.62
CA LEU A 319 -3.18 -6.38 19.33
C LEU A 319 -3.23 -6.88 20.80
N SER A 320 -4.37 -7.35 21.27
CA SER A 320 -4.48 -7.93 22.63
C SER A 320 -3.60 -9.15 22.84
N ARG A 321 -3.24 -9.87 21.77
CA ARG A 321 -2.39 -11.07 21.78
C ARG A 321 -0.92 -10.81 22.12
N TYR A 322 -0.46 -9.57 21.97
CA TYR A 322 0.92 -9.19 22.26
C TYR A 322 1.05 -8.80 23.74
N ASP A 323 1.35 -9.77 24.58
CA ASP A 323 1.28 -9.68 26.04
C ASP A 323 2.64 -9.89 26.73
N GLY A 324 3.71 -10.18 25.96
CA GLY A 324 5.03 -10.46 26.52
C GLY A 324 5.16 -11.85 27.17
N VAL A 325 4.08 -12.66 27.16
CA VAL A 325 4.08 -14.04 27.69
C VAL A 325 4.19 -15.05 26.56
N LYS A 326 3.23 -15.04 25.62
CA LYS A 326 3.22 -15.94 24.45
C LYS A 326 3.91 -15.32 23.25
N TYR A 327 3.71 -14.01 23.04
CA TYR A 327 4.19 -13.26 21.88
C TYR A 327 4.75 -11.90 22.30
N GLY A 328 5.69 -11.41 21.50
CA GLY A 328 6.15 -10.05 21.53
C GLY A 328 7.24 -9.77 22.56
N PHE A 329 7.55 -8.50 22.68
CA PHE A 329 8.56 -7.98 23.59
C PHE A 329 8.25 -8.38 25.05
N ARG A 330 9.26 -8.93 25.70
CA ARG A 330 9.22 -9.27 27.13
C ARG A 330 10.26 -8.43 27.87
N PRO A 331 9.87 -7.64 28.87
CA PRO A 331 10.83 -6.88 29.67
C PRO A 331 11.77 -7.82 30.45
N ALA A 332 13.02 -7.38 30.63
CA ALA A 332 14.02 -8.17 31.35
C ALA A 332 13.71 -8.27 32.85
N HIS A 333 13.02 -7.28 33.42
CA HIS A 333 12.67 -7.17 34.83
C HIS A 333 11.18 -6.84 34.96
N PHE A 334 10.52 -7.53 35.87
CA PHE A 334 9.11 -7.29 36.27
C PHE A 334 8.89 -7.87 37.66
N GLU A 335 8.01 -7.27 38.46
CA GLU A 335 7.76 -7.68 39.84
C GLU A 335 6.78 -8.86 39.92
N ASP A 336 5.71 -8.80 39.14
CA ASP A 336 4.67 -9.83 39.06
C ASP A 336 4.07 -9.93 37.66
N LEU A 337 3.05 -10.77 37.47
CA LEU A 337 2.39 -10.98 36.18
C LEU A 337 1.69 -9.72 35.68
N HIS A 338 1.11 -8.90 36.56
CA HIS A 338 0.45 -7.65 36.20
C HIS A 338 1.45 -6.63 35.68
N ASP A 339 2.58 -6.49 36.38
CA ASP A 339 3.69 -5.62 35.98
C ASP A 339 4.29 -6.11 34.64
N LEU A 340 4.45 -7.42 34.43
CA LEU A 340 4.85 -7.96 33.14
C LEU A 340 3.96 -7.50 31.99
N TYR A 341 2.63 -7.58 32.12
CA TYR A 341 1.71 -7.13 31.09
C TYR A 341 1.78 -5.63 30.85
N LEU A 342 1.81 -4.84 31.91
CA LEU A 342 1.89 -3.38 31.81
C LEU A 342 3.19 -2.94 31.12
N THR A 343 4.32 -3.45 31.58
CA THR A 343 5.64 -3.06 31.08
C THR A 343 5.86 -3.57 29.65
N ALA A 344 5.47 -4.82 29.34
CA ALA A 344 5.57 -5.35 27.98
C ALA A 344 4.81 -4.47 26.96
N ARG A 345 3.60 -4.03 27.29
CA ARG A 345 2.77 -3.24 26.37
C ARG A 345 3.16 -1.75 26.37
N SER A 346 3.58 -1.19 27.49
CA SER A 346 3.97 0.22 27.58
C SER A 346 5.30 0.50 26.88
N GLU A 347 6.25 -0.42 26.95
CA GLU A 347 7.57 -0.30 26.33
C GLU A 347 7.64 -0.88 24.92
N GLY A 348 6.86 -1.95 24.64
CA GLY A 348 6.87 -2.63 23.36
C GLY A 348 6.11 -1.90 22.26
N PHE A 349 5.06 -1.13 22.59
CA PHE A 349 4.28 -0.35 21.62
C PHE A 349 4.65 1.13 21.64
N GLY A 350 4.70 1.74 20.47
CA GLY A 350 4.85 3.17 20.28
C GLY A 350 3.60 3.97 20.67
N ALA A 351 3.73 5.28 20.67
CA ALA A 351 2.69 6.19 21.17
C ALA A 351 1.38 6.12 20.37
N GLU A 352 1.46 6.08 19.02
CA GLU A 352 0.27 6.04 18.16
C GLU A 352 -0.49 4.72 18.30
N VAL A 353 0.21 3.60 18.36
CA VAL A 353 -0.40 2.28 18.59
C VAL A 353 -1.12 2.22 19.92
N LYS A 354 -0.49 2.72 21.01
CA LYS A 354 -1.12 2.81 22.33
C LYS A 354 -2.38 3.68 22.31
N ARG A 355 -2.34 4.83 21.62
CA ARG A 355 -3.49 5.74 21.46
C ARG A 355 -4.66 5.02 20.78
N ARG A 356 -4.41 4.31 19.66
CA ARG A 356 -5.48 3.59 18.94
C ARG A 356 -6.03 2.40 19.73
N ILE A 357 -5.19 1.68 20.47
CA ILE A 357 -5.65 0.62 21.38
C ILE A 357 -6.59 1.19 22.44
N MET A 358 -6.24 2.32 23.07
CA MET A 358 -7.07 2.96 24.10
C MET A 358 -8.39 3.48 23.54
N LEU A 359 -8.37 4.15 22.37
CA LEU A 359 -9.58 4.60 21.67
C LEU A 359 -10.48 3.43 21.30
N GLY A 360 -9.92 2.33 20.84
CA GLY A 360 -10.65 1.11 20.50
C GLY A 360 -11.29 0.45 21.72
N ALA A 361 -10.54 0.31 22.81
CA ALA A 361 -11.06 -0.21 24.07
C ALA A 361 -12.20 0.66 24.61
N PHE A 362 -12.09 1.99 24.51
CA PHE A 362 -13.16 2.91 24.88
C PHE A 362 -14.42 2.71 24.00
N ALA A 363 -14.26 2.66 22.67
CA ALA A 363 -15.36 2.49 21.75
C ALA A 363 -16.11 1.15 21.93
N LEU A 364 -15.41 0.11 22.42
CA LEU A 364 -15.97 -1.22 22.69
C LEU A 364 -16.50 -1.37 24.12
N SER A 365 -16.29 -0.39 25.00
CA SER A 365 -16.69 -0.49 26.41
C SER A 365 -18.22 -0.40 26.59
N SER A 366 -18.69 -0.95 27.70
CA SER A 366 -20.12 -0.92 28.09
C SER A 366 -20.65 0.53 28.14
N GLY A 367 -21.78 0.78 27.50
CA GLY A 367 -22.41 2.11 27.39
C GLY A 367 -21.94 2.92 26.15
N TYR A 368 -20.82 2.59 25.53
CA TYR A 368 -20.32 3.28 24.34
C TYR A 368 -20.40 2.45 23.06
N TYR A 369 -20.52 1.12 23.18
CA TYR A 369 -20.57 0.20 22.06
C TYR A 369 -21.66 0.55 21.04
N ASP A 370 -22.90 0.78 21.50
CA ASP A 370 -23.99 1.15 20.59
C ASP A 370 -23.86 2.58 20.05
N ALA A 371 -23.38 3.51 20.88
CA ALA A 371 -23.28 4.92 20.54
C ALA A 371 -22.16 5.18 19.50
N TYR A 372 -21.08 4.40 19.52
CA TYR A 372 -19.92 4.59 18.66
C TYR A 372 -19.77 3.44 17.66
N TYR A 373 -19.49 2.21 18.11
CA TYR A 373 -19.14 1.11 17.23
C TYR A 373 -20.29 0.70 16.30
N ASN A 374 -21.49 0.43 16.85
CA ASN A 374 -22.66 0.09 16.04
C ASN A 374 -23.09 1.24 15.12
N LYS A 375 -22.94 2.49 15.56
CA LYS A 375 -23.21 3.66 14.72
C LYS A 375 -22.21 3.75 13.56
N ALA A 376 -20.92 3.50 13.80
CA ALA A 376 -19.89 3.48 12.76
C ALA A 376 -20.14 2.36 11.72
N LEU A 377 -20.59 1.17 12.14
CA LEU A 377 -21.02 0.11 11.23
C LEU A 377 -22.18 0.53 10.32
N ARG A 378 -23.17 1.25 10.86
CA ARG A 378 -24.27 1.82 10.05
C ARG A 378 -23.75 2.85 9.03
N VAL A 379 -22.83 3.71 9.44
CA VAL A 379 -22.17 4.67 8.51
C VAL A 379 -21.39 3.95 7.44
N LYS A 380 -20.64 2.89 7.77
CA LYS A 380 -19.94 2.02 6.80
C LYS A 380 -20.90 1.51 5.72
N ALA A 381 -22.08 1.00 6.13
CA ALA A 381 -23.11 0.52 5.20
C ALA A 381 -23.68 1.66 4.32
N LEU A 382 -23.86 2.86 4.88
CA LEU A 382 -24.32 4.03 4.10
C LEU A 382 -23.27 4.52 3.09
N ILE A 383 -21.99 4.48 3.45
CA ILE A 383 -20.88 4.81 2.53
C ILE A 383 -20.88 3.83 1.34
N LYS A 384 -21.02 2.51 1.61
CA LYS A 384 -21.15 1.51 0.54
C LYS A 384 -22.29 1.82 -0.41
N ARG A 385 -23.49 2.13 0.12
CA ARG A 385 -24.65 2.52 -0.69
C ARG A 385 -24.40 3.80 -1.50
N GLY A 386 -23.66 4.76 -0.94
CA GLY A 386 -23.28 5.98 -1.64
C GLY A 386 -22.42 5.68 -2.88
N PHE A 387 -21.44 4.79 -2.75
CA PHE A 387 -20.65 4.32 -3.89
C PHE A 387 -21.50 3.57 -4.92
N ASP A 388 -22.39 2.67 -4.46
CA ASP A 388 -23.29 1.91 -5.36
C ASP A 388 -24.14 2.88 -6.21
N ALA A 389 -24.70 3.93 -5.62
CA ALA A 389 -25.47 4.96 -6.32
C ALA A 389 -24.61 5.77 -7.33
N CYS A 390 -23.33 6.03 -7.01
CA CYS A 390 -22.41 6.65 -7.95
C CYS A 390 -22.13 5.74 -9.16
N PHE A 391 -21.97 4.45 -8.93
CA PHE A 391 -21.69 3.46 -9.98
C PHE A 391 -22.90 3.14 -10.89
N GLU A 392 -24.12 3.52 -10.51
CA GLU A 392 -25.24 3.53 -11.47
C GLU A 392 -25.01 4.53 -12.62
N LYS A 393 -24.28 5.62 -12.34
CA LYS A 393 -24.03 6.71 -13.28
C LYS A 393 -22.63 6.67 -13.92
N ALA A 394 -21.65 6.05 -13.26
CA ALA A 394 -20.25 6.02 -13.66
C ALA A 394 -19.70 4.59 -13.60
N ASP A 395 -18.69 4.31 -14.42
CA ASP A 395 -18.03 2.99 -14.46
C ASP A 395 -16.79 2.95 -13.55
N ILE A 396 -16.13 4.11 -13.37
CA ILE A 396 -15.08 4.37 -12.38
C ILE A 396 -15.28 5.77 -11.79
N LEU A 397 -14.67 6.04 -10.63
CA LEU A 397 -14.60 7.38 -10.05
C LEU A 397 -13.16 7.85 -10.08
N LEU A 398 -12.96 9.17 -10.27
CA LEU A 398 -11.65 9.84 -10.17
C LEU A 398 -11.68 10.83 -9.01
N THR A 399 -10.65 10.76 -8.15
CA THR A 399 -10.56 11.59 -6.93
C THR A 399 -9.10 11.95 -6.65
N PRO A 400 -8.81 12.95 -5.80
CA PRO A 400 -7.51 13.08 -5.18
C PRO A 400 -7.16 11.81 -4.36
N ALA A 401 -5.87 11.54 -4.16
CA ALA A 401 -5.38 10.49 -3.28
C ALA A 401 -5.05 11.01 -1.87
N ALA A 402 -4.67 12.28 -1.77
CA ALA A 402 -4.35 12.98 -0.52
C ALA A 402 -4.72 14.47 -0.66
N PRO A 403 -4.93 15.19 0.46
CA PRO A 403 -5.29 16.61 0.40
C PRO A 403 -4.15 17.52 -0.07
N THR A 404 -2.91 17.11 0.13
CA THR A 404 -1.69 17.84 -0.20
C THR A 404 -0.68 16.91 -0.87
N THR A 405 0.43 17.45 -1.37
CA THR A 405 1.66 16.70 -1.65
C THR A 405 2.37 16.35 -0.34
N ALA A 406 3.52 15.65 -0.42
CA ALA A 406 4.29 15.25 0.75
C ALA A 406 4.64 16.46 1.64
N TYR A 407 4.30 16.40 2.92
CA TYR A 407 4.57 17.43 3.90
C TYR A 407 5.91 17.18 4.64
N PRO A 408 6.50 18.23 5.31
CA PRO A 408 7.76 18.08 6.03
C PRO A 408 7.68 17.04 7.14
N LEU A 409 8.80 16.36 7.43
CA LEU A 409 8.97 15.50 8.60
C LEU A 409 8.65 16.29 9.89
N GLY A 410 7.93 15.66 10.82
CA GLY A 410 7.52 16.24 12.09
C GLY A 410 6.32 17.20 12.03
N ALA A 411 5.81 17.54 10.84
CA ALA A 411 4.76 18.55 10.69
C ALA A 411 3.46 18.22 11.46
N HIS A 412 3.16 16.95 11.69
CA HIS A 412 1.95 16.49 12.39
C HIS A 412 2.26 15.73 13.70
N ALA A 413 3.48 15.85 14.23
CA ALA A 413 3.90 15.14 15.45
C ALA A 413 3.01 15.47 16.66
N ASP A 414 2.60 16.72 16.79
CA ASP A 414 1.80 17.22 17.92
C ASP A 414 0.30 17.27 17.62
N ASP A 415 -0.13 17.00 16.38
CA ASP A 415 -1.54 17.02 15.97
C ASP A 415 -1.96 15.76 15.22
N PRO A 416 -2.35 14.70 15.94
CA PRO A 416 -2.83 13.45 15.32
C PRO A 416 -4.06 13.65 14.42
N ILE A 417 -4.88 14.67 14.65
CA ILE A 417 -6.09 14.92 13.86
C ILE A 417 -5.70 15.33 12.43
N GLN A 418 -4.67 16.14 12.25
CA GLN A 418 -4.17 16.50 10.92
C GLN A 418 -3.66 15.29 10.16
N MET A 419 -2.94 14.38 10.83
CA MET A 419 -2.54 13.11 10.23
C MET A 419 -3.76 12.29 9.79
N TYR A 420 -4.81 12.23 10.63
CA TYR A 420 -6.04 11.49 10.31
C TYR A 420 -6.81 12.11 9.14
N LEU A 421 -6.84 13.43 9.03
CA LEU A 421 -7.47 14.12 7.91
C LEU A 421 -6.75 13.86 6.57
N GLY A 422 -5.47 13.49 6.59
CA GLY A 422 -4.74 13.06 5.42
C GLY A 422 -5.35 11.86 4.68
N ASP A 423 -6.12 11.02 5.40
CA ASP A 423 -6.75 9.81 4.86
C ASP A 423 -8.18 10.03 4.31
N ILE A 424 -8.64 11.29 4.25
CA ILE A 424 -10.05 11.63 3.93
C ILE A 424 -10.52 11.09 2.56
N TYR A 425 -9.61 10.97 1.59
CA TYR A 425 -9.92 10.50 0.23
C TYR A 425 -9.85 8.98 0.07
N THR A 426 -9.25 8.28 1.01
CA THR A 426 -8.91 6.86 0.86
C THR A 426 -9.70 5.92 1.76
N VAL A 427 -10.02 6.31 3.01
CA VAL A 427 -10.68 5.44 4.01
C VAL A 427 -12.06 4.94 3.57
N SER A 428 -12.82 5.77 2.85
CA SER A 428 -14.15 5.40 2.38
C SER A 428 -14.13 4.22 1.41
N VAL A 429 -13.07 4.08 0.61
CA VAL A 429 -12.86 2.99 -0.35
C VAL A 429 -12.65 1.65 0.40
N ASN A 430 -11.87 1.67 1.51
CA ASN A 430 -11.70 0.50 2.38
C ASN A 430 -13.01 0.13 3.08
N MET A 431 -13.72 1.12 3.62
CA MET A 431 -15.01 0.89 4.29
C MET A 431 -16.05 0.27 3.35
N ALA A 432 -16.02 0.64 2.06
CA ALA A 432 -16.90 0.07 1.04
C ALA A 432 -16.40 -1.26 0.47
N GLY A 433 -15.18 -1.69 0.79
CA GLY A 433 -14.56 -2.92 0.27
C GLY A 433 -14.15 -2.86 -1.20
N LEU A 434 -14.06 -1.67 -1.79
CA LEU A 434 -13.87 -1.44 -3.23
C LEU A 434 -12.38 -1.45 -3.61
N PRO A 435 -12.03 -1.77 -4.87
CA PRO A 435 -10.69 -1.57 -5.37
C PRO A 435 -10.43 -0.08 -5.61
N GLY A 436 -9.21 0.36 -5.32
CA GLY A 436 -8.75 1.72 -5.56
C GLY A 436 -7.30 1.73 -6.01
N MET A 437 -7.00 2.49 -7.05
CA MET A 437 -5.68 2.60 -7.65
C MET A 437 -5.24 4.05 -7.73
N VAL A 438 -3.98 4.32 -7.43
CA VAL A 438 -3.37 5.63 -7.61
C VAL A 438 -2.33 5.56 -8.72
N VAL A 439 -2.36 6.58 -9.56
CA VAL A 439 -1.35 6.82 -10.60
C VAL A 439 -0.80 8.23 -10.48
N PRO A 440 0.50 8.47 -10.75
CA PRO A 440 1.06 9.82 -10.81
C PRO A 440 0.36 10.66 -11.90
N CYS A 441 -0.05 11.90 -11.55
CA CYS A 441 -0.77 12.76 -12.47
C CYS A 441 -0.16 14.16 -12.65
N GLY A 442 1.05 14.36 -12.13
CA GLY A 442 1.78 15.62 -12.26
C GLY A 442 2.60 15.94 -11.03
N PHE A 443 3.01 17.18 -10.96
CA PHE A 443 3.83 17.73 -9.87
C PHE A 443 3.26 19.06 -9.40
N ASP A 444 3.49 19.38 -8.13
CA ASP A 444 3.23 20.73 -7.61
C ASP A 444 4.33 21.73 -8.00
N GLY A 445 4.21 22.98 -7.53
CA GLY A 445 5.21 24.01 -7.80
C GLY A 445 6.57 23.79 -7.15
N ALA A 446 6.68 22.88 -6.18
CA ALA A 446 7.93 22.45 -5.55
C ALA A 446 8.56 21.23 -6.25
N GLY A 447 7.89 20.65 -7.24
CA GLY A 447 8.33 19.44 -7.96
C GLY A 447 7.98 18.14 -7.22
N LEU A 448 7.06 18.19 -6.25
CA LEU A 448 6.60 17.01 -5.53
C LEU A 448 5.46 16.31 -6.29
N PRO A 449 5.42 14.97 -6.32
CA PRO A 449 4.40 14.24 -7.04
C PRO A 449 2.99 14.46 -6.51
N VAL A 450 2.03 14.42 -7.43
CA VAL A 450 0.59 14.37 -7.16
C VAL A 450 0.02 13.07 -7.75
N GLY A 451 -0.80 12.37 -6.97
CA GLY A 451 -1.48 11.15 -7.40
C GLY A 451 -2.97 11.36 -7.61
N ALA A 452 -3.49 10.85 -8.73
CA ALA A 452 -4.92 10.72 -8.98
C ALA A 452 -5.39 9.31 -8.58
N GLN A 453 -6.46 9.22 -7.79
CA GLN A 453 -7.06 7.97 -7.38
C GLN A 453 -8.22 7.60 -8.29
N MET A 454 -8.19 6.39 -8.85
CA MET A 454 -9.28 5.76 -9.58
C MET A 454 -9.93 4.69 -8.70
N ILE A 455 -11.27 4.67 -8.63
CA ILE A 455 -12.04 3.72 -7.82
C ILE A 455 -13.04 3.01 -8.74
N ALA A 456 -13.16 1.69 -8.63
CA ALA A 456 -14.14 0.91 -9.40
C ALA A 456 -15.13 0.17 -8.49
N PRO A 457 -16.26 -0.35 -9.03
CA PRO A 457 -17.07 -1.32 -8.33
C PRO A 457 -16.25 -2.52 -7.86
N ALA A 458 -16.74 -3.24 -6.86
CA ALA A 458 -16.10 -4.47 -6.39
C ALA A 458 -15.82 -5.42 -7.56
N PHE A 459 -14.61 -5.99 -7.59
CA PHE A 459 -14.09 -6.85 -8.66
C PHE A 459 -13.95 -6.16 -10.02
N GLY A 460 -13.86 -4.83 -10.01
CA GLY A 460 -13.65 -3.99 -11.20
C GLY A 460 -12.19 -3.63 -11.47
N GLU A 461 -11.23 -4.39 -10.97
CA GLU A 461 -9.78 -4.14 -11.12
C GLU A 461 -9.37 -3.98 -12.58
N GLN A 462 -9.94 -4.79 -13.49
CA GLN A 462 -9.65 -4.69 -14.92
C GLN A 462 -9.96 -3.30 -15.49
N ARG A 463 -11.08 -2.66 -15.05
CA ARG A 463 -11.43 -1.31 -15.49
C ARG A 463 -10.41 -0.27 -15.02
N LEU A 464 -9.89 -0.44 -13.80
CA LEU A 464 -8.84 0.42 -13.27
C LEU A 464 -7.56 0.29 -14.08
N PHE A 465 -7.13 -0.92 -14.37
CA PHE A 465 -5.94 -1.19 -15.17
C PHE A 465 -6.08 -0.69 -16.60
N ASP A 466 -7.22 -0.93 -17.25
CA ASP A 466 -7.50 -0.43 -18.60
C ASP A 466 -7.42 1.11 -18.65
N ALA A 467 -8.05 1.80 -17.70
CA ALA A 467 -8.04 3.26 -17.63
C ALA A 467 -6.64 3.81 -17.31
N ALA A 468 -5.97 3.24 -16.32
CA ALA A 468 -4.65 3.67 -15.89
C ALA A 468 -3.58 3.44 -16.98
N CYS A 469 -3.58 2.29 -17.67
CA CYS A 469 -2.64 2.01 -18.74
C CYS A 469 -2.87 2.92 -19.95
N ALA A 470 -4.12 3.15 -20.35
CA ALA A 470 -4.44 4.10 -21.43
C ALA A 470 -3.99 5.53 -21.07
N TYR A 471 -4.19 5.95 -19.82
CA TYR A 471 -3.72 7.22 -19.29
C TYR A 471 -2.19 7.31 -19.31
N GLN A 472 -1.48 6.31 -18.81
CA GLN A 472 -0.02 6.27 -18.74
C GLN A 472 0.65 6.13 -20.12
N ALA A 473 -0.02 5.55 -21.11
CA ALA A 473 0.46 5.54 -22.50
C ALA A 473 0.45 6.94 -23.13
N ARG A 474 -0.37 7.85 -22.63
CA ARG A 474 -0.48 9.24 -23.11
C ARG A 474 0.36 10.23 -22.30
N THR A 475 0.67 9.88 -21.04
CA THR A 475 1.42 10.73 -20.12
C THR A 475 2.74 10.05 -19.70
N ALA A 476 3.70 10.84 -19.22
CA ALA A 476 5.01 10.32 -18.80
C ALA A 476 5.28 10.46 -17.29
N PHE A 477 4.30 10.87 -16.48
CA PHE A 477 4.51 11.16 -15.07
C PHE A 477 5.01 9.97 -14.26
N HIS A 478 4.57 8.75 -14.58
CA HIS A 478 5.00 7.50 -13.94
C HIS A 478 6.46 7.12 -14.26
N ARG A 479 7.06 7.70 -15.30
CA ARG A 479 8.46 7.49 -15.69
C ARG A 479 9.41 8.52 -15.06
N ALA A 480 8.87 9.56 -14.45
CA ALA A 480 9.67 10.56 -13.76
C ALA A 480 10.39 9.94 -12.54
N ARG A 481 11.54 10.46 -12.22
CA ARG A 481 12.39 9.98 -11.12
C ARG A 481 12.76 11.12 -10.18
N PRO A 482 12.97 10.82 -8.89
CA PRO A 482 13.68 11.72 -8.00
C PRO A 482 15.03 12.11 -8.62
N LYS A 483 15.49 13.34 -8.34
CA LYS A 483 16.82 13.76 -8.77
C LYS A 483 17.86 12.90 -8.07
N GLU A 484 18.86 12.49 -8.81
CA GLU A 484 20.07 11.89 -8.24
C GLU A 484 20.98 13.04 -7.81
N ASP A 485 21.17 13.20 -6.48
CA ASP A 485 22.15 14.14 -5.92
C ASP A 485 23.53 13.48 -5.87
#